data_b1daf95a230545002c1254a5b69d7a5d
#
_entry.id   b1daf95a230545002c1254a5b69d7a5d
#
_cell.length_a   1.000
_cell.length_b   1.000
_cell.length_c   1.000
_cell.angle_alpha   90.00
_cell.angle_beta   90.00
_cell.angle_gamma   90.00
#
_symmetry.space_group_name_H-M   'P 1'
#
loop_
_entity.id
_entity.type
_entity.pdbx_description
1 polymer ?
#
loop_
_entity_poly.entity_id
_entity_poly.type
_entity_poly.pdbx_seq_one_letter_code
_entity_poly.pdbx_strand_id
1 'polypeptide(L)'
;MKEVINFIKAQNVESTNFFAQLKCSVEEAKILQYLSKEYVNGRDTLGVIDVLAEFYDLKTYAHLPKLDLIKSLLEFGWLVQVSFDQVKLSEVSKLELINSSVSLSSAYLKMLENGSNDFVLPEIKNYSDHLEYLQDQFFRIDLAQQLNVVRKNFDVNSPSFNRLKSKLVLLENRIKERIKVTSNSIMLEDFFKENDVNEQEQTLFLALLKEEYSGGDGSLRDMNSLIELISSDDY
;
A
#
# COMPACT_ATOMS: atom_id res chain seq x y z
N MET A 1 20.24 11.76 1.91
CA MET A 1 20.14 13.05 2.65
C MET A 1 20.08 14.31 1.77
N LYS A 2 20.88 14.48 0.71
CA LYS A 2 20.76 15.65 -0.18
C LYS A 2 19.39 15.71 -0.87
N GLU A 3 18.88 14.59 -1.34
CA GLU A 3 17.54 14.50 -1.99
C GLU A 3 16.41 14.84 -1.02
N VAL A 4 16.51 14.41 0.24
CA VAL A 4 15.56 14.79 1.32
C VAL A 4 15.50 16.31 1.46
N ILE A 5 16.66 16.96 1.57
CA ILE A 5 16.75 18.42 1.72
C ILE A 5 16.21 19.13 0.48
N ASN A 6 16.54 18.63 -0.72
CA ASN A 6 16.06 19.19 -1.97
C ASN A 6 14.53 19.09 -2.06
N PHE A 7 13.97 17.94 -1.74
CA PHE A 7 12.51 17.75 -1.76
C PHE A 7 11.80 18.65 -0.72
N ILE A 8 12.29 18.68 0.52
CA ILE A 8 11.66 19.48 1.59
C ILE A 8 11.73 20.99 1.30
N LYS A 9 12.81 21.49 0.66
CA LYS A 9 13.04 22.91 0.39
C LYS A 9 12.50 23.37 -0.98
N ALA A 10 12.07 22.46 -1.82
CA ALA A 10 11.62 22.82 -3.18
C ALA A 10 10.36 23.70 -3.10
N GLN A 11 10.40 24.86 -3.78
CA GLN A 11 9.21 25.70 -3.97
C GLN A 11 8.22 25.06 -4.95
N ASN A 12 8.73 24.36 -5.96
CA ASN A 12 7.95 23.56 -6.88
C ASN A 12 8.32 22.09 -6.73
N VAL A 13 7.41 21.29 -6.22
CA VAL A 13 7.59 19.85 -5.97
C VAL A 13 7.84 19.09 -7.26
N GLU A 14 7.20 19.53 -8.37
CA GLU A 14 7.29 18.89 -9.68
C GLU A 14 8.71 18.93 -10.26
N SER A 15 9.50 19.93 -9.88
CA SER A 15 10.89 20.08 -10.36
C SER A 15 11.88 19.15 -9.68
N THR A 16 11.46 18.39 -8.69
CA THR A 16 12.33 17.46 -7.95
C THR A 16 12.38 16.09 -8.61
N ASN A 17 13.56 15.48 -8.65
CA ASN A 17 13.72 14.11 -9.13
C ASN A 17 12.86 13.12 -8.33
N PHE A 18 12.57 13.45 -7.08
CA PHE A 18 11.77 12.64 -6.19
C PHE A 18 10.29 12.61 -6.58
N PHE A 19 9.74 13.71 -7.11
CA PHE A 19 8.35 13.78 -7.53
C PHE A 19 7.98 12.75 -8.60
N ALA A 20 8.85 12.56 -9.60
CA ALA A 20 8.63 11.56 -10.65
C ALA A 20 8.47 10.14 -10.09
N GLN A 21 9.06 9.91 -8.94
CA GLN A 21 9.06 8.63 -8.26
C GLN A 21 7.83 8.41 -7.37
N LEU A 22 7.24 9.47 -6.84
CA LEU A 22 6.07 9.38 -5.97
C LEU A 22 4.83 8.83 -6.67
N LYS A 23 4.76 8.95 -8.00
CA LYS A 23 3.59 8.54 -8.81
C LYS A 23 2.27 9.07 -8.22
N CYS A 24 2.28 10.29 -7.74
CA CYS A 24 1.14 10.94 -7.11
C CYS A 24 0.85 12.29 -7.77
N SER A 25 -0.31 12.88 -7.50
CA SER A 25 -0.65 14.22 -7.94
C SER A 25 0.23 15.29 -7.27
N VAL A 26 0.28 16.47 -7.84
CA VAL A 26 1.01 17.61 -7.25
C VAL A 26 0.50 17.97 -5.86
N GLU A 27 -0.82 17.91 -5.66
CA GLU A 27 -1.45 18.18 -4.37
C GLU A 27 -1.04 17.15 -3.33
N GLU A 28 -1.05 15.86 -3.68
CA GLU A 28 -0.58 14.77 -2.81
C GLU A 28 0.91 14.91 -2.48
N ALA A 29 1.74 15.28 -3.47
CA ALA A 29 3.17 15.48 -3.26
C ALA A 29 3.46 16.66 -2.31
N LYS A 30 2.66 17.73 -2.37
CA LYS A 30 2.75 18.84 -1.41
C LYS A 30 2.40 18.42 0.01
N ILE A 31 1.39 17.58 0.17
CA ILE A 31 1.03 17.00 1.47
C ILE A 31 2.19 16.15 2.01
N LEU A 32 2.78 15.29 1.18
CA LEU A 32 3.93 14.48 1.56
C LEU A 32 5.16 15.35 1.89
N GLN A 33 5.39 16.42 1.14
CA GLN A 33 6.47 17.37 1.42
C GLN A 33 6.28 18.05 2.78
N TYR A 34 5.08 18.51 3.07
CA TYR A 34 4.74 19.12 4.37
C TYR A 34 4.95 18.11 5.51
N LEU A 35 4.40 16.91 5.39
CA LEU A 35 4.58 15.86 6.40
C LEU A 35 6.05 15.47 6.57
N SER A 36 6.85 15.45 5.49
CA SER A 36 8.29 15.19 5.57
C SER A 36 9.03 16.29 6.34
N LYS A 37 8.64 17.55 6.15
CA LYS A 37 9.19 18.69 6.89
C LYS A 37 8.85 18.58 8.38
N GLU A 38 7.61 18.27 8.70
CA GLU A 38 7.16 18.11 10.08
C GLU A 38 7.84 16.92 10.77
N TYR A 39 7.98 15.81 10.05
CA TYR A 39 8.69 14.63 10.55
C TYR A 39 10.16 14.93 10.91
N VAL A 40 10.87 15.66 10.06
CA VAL A 40 12.26 16.06 10.31
C VAL A 40 12.35 17.06 11.48
N ASN A 41 11.29 17.81 11.74
CA ASN A 41 11.18 18.71 12.90
C ASN A 41 10.76 17.99 14.21
N GLY A 42 10.62 16.66 14.18
CA GLY A 42 10.29 15.83 15.34
C GLY A 42 8.79 15.62 15.56
N ARG A 43 7.93 15.97 14.59
CA ARG A 43 6.49 15.67 14.60
C ARG A 43 6.19 14.54 13.63
N ASP A 44 6.19 13.31 14.13
CA ASP A 44 6.00 12.08 13.35
C ASP A 44 4.53 11.76 13.05
N THR A 45 3.62 12.32 13.83
CA THR A 45 2.17 12.11 13.73
C THR A 45 1.44 13.45 13.72
N LEU A 46 0.50 13.62 12.78
CA LEU A 46 -0.32 14.81 12.65
C LEU A 46 -1.80 14.44 12.46
N GLY A 47 -2.70 15.26 13.01
CA GLY A 47 -4.12 15.16 12.73
C GLY A 47 -4.42 15.44 11.26
N VAL A 48 -5.31 14.67 10.65
CA VAL A 48 -5.72 14.89 9.24
C VAL A 48 -6.25 16.30 9.04
N ILE A 49 -7.02 16.81 10.00
CA ILE A 49 -7.54 18.18 9.95
C ILE A 49 -6.41 19.22 9.94
N ASP A 50 -5.36 19.00 10.73
CA ASP A 50 -4.22 19.94 10.83
C ASP A 50 -3.43 19.95 9.52
N VAL A 51 -3.24 18.77 8.90
CA VAL A 51 -2.58 18.65 7.61
C VAL A 51 -3.36 19.39 6.52
N LEU A 52 -4.68 19.22 6.49
CA LEU A 52 -5.51 19.89 5.48
C LEU A 52 -5.63 21.40 5.72
N ALA A 53 -5.59 21.85 6.99
CA ALA A 53 -5.64 23.25 7.36
C ALA A 53 -4.44 24.06 6.83
N GLU A 54 -3.30 23.42 6.60
CA GLU A 54 -2.12 24.07 6.04
C GLU A 54 -2.35 24.53 4.58
N PHE A 55 -3.20 23.81 3.84
CA PHE A 55 -3.40 24.03 2.42
C PHE A 55 -4.77 24.62 2.07
N TYR A 56 -5.76 24.42 2.92
CA TYR A 56 -7.15 24.73 2.61
C TYR A 56 -7.84 25.47 3.75
N ASP A 57 -8.65 26.46 3.42
CA ASP A 57 -9.41 27.21 4.42
C ASP A 57 -10.51 26.33 5.03
N LEU A 58 -10.43 26.11 6.34
CA LEU A 58 -11.41 25.32 7.09
C LEU A 58 -12.78 26.01 7.18
N LYS A 59 -12.82 27.35 7.18
CA LYS A 59 -14.06 28.12 7.32
C LYS A 59 -14.97 27.96 6.10
N THR A 60 -14.41 27.74 4.93
CA THR A 60 -15.15 27.51 3.68
C THR A 60 -15.47 26.05 3.42
N TYR A 61 -15.06 25.14 4.32
CA TYR A 61 -15.16 23.70 4.14
C TYR A 61 -14.45 23.17 2.87
N ALA A 62 -13.51 23.95 2.31
CA ALA A 62 -12.76 23.58 1.12
C ALA A 62 -11.88 22.32 1.31
N HIS A 63 -11.58 21.96 2.54
CA HIS A 63 -10.83 20.77 2.93
C HIS A 63 -11.62 19.46 2.77
N LEU A 64 -12.96 19.48 2.82
CA LEU A 64 -13.79 18.26 2.79
C LEU A 64 -13.58 17.43 1.51
N PRO A 65 -13.63 18.00 0.29
CA PRO A 65 -13.35 17.26 -0.93
C PRO A 65 -11.90 16.75 -0.99
N LYS A 66 -10.99 17.36 -0.22
CA LYS A 66 -9.56 17.04 -0.21
C LYS A 66 -9.19 15.86 0.69
N LEU A 67 -10.15 15.35 1.46
CA LEU A 67 -9.99 14.08 2.20
C LEU A 67 -9.64 12.92 1.27
N ASP A 68 -10.05 12.96 0.01
CA ASP A 68 -9.70 11.96 -0.99
C ASP A 68 -8.19 11.89 -1.25
N LEU A 69 -7.46 13.00 -1.10
CA LEU A 69 -6.00 13.03 -1.21
C LEU A 69 -5.34 12.23 -0.08
N ILE A 70 -5.80 12.44 1.15
CA ILE A 70 -5.29 11.70 2.31
C ILE A 70 -5.64 10.22 2.18
N LYS A 71 -6.89 9.89 1.80
CA LYS A 71 -7.33 8.52 1.58
C LYS A 71 -6.48 7.84 0.50
N SER A 72 -6.25 8.50 -0.63
CA SER A 72 -5.38 8.00 -1.70
C SER A 72 -3.96 7.72 -1.22
N LEU A 73 -3.37 8.59 -0.41
CA LEU A 73 -2.02 8.41 0.14
C LEU A 73 -1.95 7.25 1.14
N LEU A 74 -3.01 7.03 1.92
CA LEU A 74 -3.13 5.86 2.82
C LEU A 74 -3.27 4.56 2.03
N GLU A 75 -4.16 4.53 1.03
CA GLU A 75 -4.38 3.37 0.15
C GLU A 75 -3.11 3.02 -0.62
N PHE A 76 -2.36 4.03 -1.05
CA PHE A 76 -1.09 3.83 -1.73
C PHE A 76 0.02 3.35 -0.78
N GLY A 77 -0.14 3.56 0.52
CA GLY A 77 0.83 3.16 1.54
C GLY A 77 1.98 4.16 1.73
N TRP A 78 1.84 5.41 1.30
CA TRP A 78 2.76 6.48 1.67
C TRP A 78 2.50 7.01 3.07
N LEU A 79 1.26 6.95 3.51
CA LEU A 79 0.84 7.25 4.86
C LEU A 79 0.36 5.99 5.58
N VAL A 80 0.40 6.01 6.88
CA VAL A 80 -0.24 5.07 7.77
C VAL A 80 -1.16 5.83 8.72
N GLN A 81 -2.33 5.27 8.98
CA GLN A 81 -3.25 5.82 9.98
C GLN A 81 -2.77 5.40 11.36
N VAL A 82 -2.65 6.38 12.25
CA VAL A 82 -2.32 6.16 13.65
C VAL A 82 -3.64 6.25 14.43
N SER A 83 -4.28 5.11 14.68
CA SER A 83 -5.47 5.04 15.51
C SER A 83 -5.31 3.97 16.57
N PHE A 84 -5.97 4.16 17.71
CA PHE A 84 -5.97 3.19 18.81
C PHE A 84 -6.79 1.94 18.47
N ASP A 85 -7.72 2.03 17.52
CA ASP A 85 -8.51 0.92 17.03
C ASP A 85 -8.08 0.56 15.61
N GLN A 86 -7.80 -0.73 15.38
CA GLN A 86 -7.46 -1.27 14.07
C GLN A 86 -8.71 -1.40 13.19
N VAL A 87 -9.38 -0.28 12.93
CA VAL A 87 -10.47 -0.26 11.96
C VAL A 87 -9.89 -0.31 10.55
N LYS A 88 -10.36 -1.25 9.74
CA LYS A 88 -9.90 -1.38 8.35
C LYS A 88 -10.21 -0.10 7.58
N LEU A 89 -9.24 0.42 6.85
CA LEU A 89 -9.36 1.66 6.06
C LEU A 89 -10.56 1.64 5.09
N SER A 90 -10.96 0.44 4.63
CA SER A 90 -12.13 0.23 3.76
C SER A 90 -13.46 0.49 4.45
N GLU A 91 -13.52 0.42 5.78
CA GLU A 91 -14.73 0.59 6.59
C GLU A 91 -14.84 1.99 7.18
N VAL A 92 -13.74 2.76 7.17
CA VAL A 92 -13.71 4.12 7.72
C VAL A 92 -14.43 5.08 6.79
N SER A 93 -15.47 5.73 7.30
CA SER A 93 -16.13 6.84 6.61
C SER A 93 -15.13 7.97 6.32
N LYS A 94 -15.23 8.65 5.17
CA LYS A 94 -14.40 9.83 4.87
C LYS A 94 -14.47 10.90 5.98
N LEU A 95 -15.62 11.04 6.63
CA LEU A 95 -15.78 12.00 7.74
C LEU A 95 -15.07 11.54 9.01
N GLU A 96 -14.97 10.25 9.25
CA GLU A 96 -14.18 9.72 10.37
C GLU A 96 -12.70 9.97 10.18
N LEU A 97 -12.22 9.97 8.92
CA LEU A 97 -10.84 10.26 8.59
C LEU A 97 -10.40 11.65 9.09
N ILE A 98 -11.30 12.63 9.15
CA ILE A 98 -11.00 13.99 9.66
C ILE A 98 -10.44 13.95 11.09
N ASN A 99 -11.01 13.08 11.92
CA ASN A 99 -10.63 12.97 13.33
C ASN A 99 -9.48 11.98 13.57
N SER A 100 -8.94 11.40 12.51
CA SER A 100 -7.81 10.48 12.61
C SER A 100 -6.47 11.23 12.55
N SER A 101 -5.41 10.53 12.94
CA SER A 101 -4.03 10.98 12.79
C SER A 101 -3.30 10.13 11.76
N VAL A 102 -2.36 10.74 11.05
CA VAL A 102 -1.55 10.08 10.02
C VAL A 102 -0.06 10.29 10.29
N SER A 103 0.73 9.32 9.86
CA SER A 103 2.19 9.35 9.88
C SER A 103 2.74 8.90 8.52
N LEU A 104 3.99 9.27 8.22
CA LEU A 104 4.70 8.76 7.05
C LEU A 104 5.01 7.28 7.23
N SER A 105 4.78 6.49 6.19
CA SER A 105 5.10 5.07 6.24
C SER A 105 6.61 4.82 6.20
N SER A 106 7.06 3.69 6.77
CA SER A 106 8.46 3.27 6.68
C SER A 106 8.94 3.09 5.24
N ALA A 107 8.05 2.70 4.32
CA ALA A 107 8.36 2.55 2.90
C ALA A 107 8.65 3.92 2.26
N TYR A 108 7.83 4.93 2.57
CA TYR A 108 8.06 6.29 2.11
C TYR A 108 9.36 6.88 2.68
N LEU A 109 9.61 6.71 3.98
CA LEU A 109 10.81 7.23 4.62
C LEU A 109 12.10 6.62 4.03
N LYS A 110 12.11 5.31 3.78
CA LYS A 110 13.24 4.64 3.12
C LYS A 110 13.45 5.16 1.70
N MET A 111 12.38 5.37 0.94
CA MET A 111 12.46 5.93 -0.39
C MET A 111 13.00 7.37 -0.36
N LEU A 112 12.55 8.19 0.59
CA LEU A 112 13.01 9.55 0.78
C LEU A 112 14.51 9.62 1.16
N GLU A 113 15.00 8.69 1.97
CA GLU A 113 16.42 8.58 2.35
C GLU A 113 17.31 8.18 1.18
N ASN A 114 16.89 7.20 0.41
CA ASN A 114 17.69 6.60 -0.65
C ASN A 114 17.70 7.45 -1.93
N GLY A 115 16.74 8.38 -2.07
CA GLY A 115 16.64 9.26 -3.24
C GLY A 115 16.33 8.52 -4.55
N SER A 116 16.04 7.24 -4.47
CA SER A 116 15.67 6.40 -5.59
C SER A 116 14.34 5.71 -5.31
N ASN A 117 13.58 5.52 -6.38
CA ASN A 117 12.47 4.59 -6.40
C ASN A 117 13.01 3.16 -6.43
N ASP A 118 13.87 2.91 -5.50
CA ASP A 118 13.88 1.62 -4.90
C ASP A 118 12.64 1.60 -3.95
N PHE A 119 11.40 1.60 -4.55
CA PHE A 119 10.66 0.38 -4.37
C PHE A 119 11.58 -0.72 -4.88
N VAL A 120 12.75 -0.72 -4.34
CA VAL A 120 13.49 -1.90 -4.14
C VAL A 120 12.61 -2.66 -3.18
N LEU A 121 11.70 -3.35 -3.75
CA LEU A 121 11.46 -4.66 -3.21
C LEU A 121 12.84 -5.11 -2.81
N PRO A 122 13.11 -5.37 -1.52
CA PRO A 122 14.49 -5.58 -1.06
C PRO A 122 15.15 -6.55 -2.03
N GLU A 123 16.46 -6.42 -2.28
CA GLU A 123 17.21 -7.21 -3.26
C GLU A 123 16.60 -8.59 -3.41
N ILE A 124 16.44 -9.08 -4.65
CA ILE A 124 15.94 -10.41 -4.90
C ILE A 124 16.86 -11.38 -4.17
N LYS A 125 16.52 -11.67 -2.92
CA LYS A 125 17.23 -12.62 -2.05
C LYS A 125 16.42 -13.88 -1.99
N ASN A 126 17.09 -15.01 -1.89
CA ASN A 126 16.45 -16.27 -1.56
C ASN A 126 15.61 -16.13 -0.28
N TYR A 127 14.54 -16.87 -0.20
CA TYR A 127 13.79 -16.98 1.05
C TYR A 127 14.65 -17.65 2.11
N SER A 128 14.75 -17.05 3.30
CA SER A 128 15.50 -17.60 4.42
C SER A 128 14.79 -18.79 5.04
N ASP A 129 13.47 -18.73 5.07
CA ASP A 129 12.59 -19.74 5.62
C ASP A 129 11.20 -19.70 4.97
N HIS A 130 10.36 -20.65 5.33
CA HIS A 130 9.01 -20.78 4.80
C HIS A 130 8.07 -19.66 5.27
N LEU A 131 8.32 -19.09 6.44
CA LEU A 131 7.52 -18.00 6.98
C LEU A 131 7.70 -16.71 6.16
N GLU A 132 8.91 -16.40 5.74
CA GLU A 132 9.19 -15.23 4.89
C GLU A 132 8.48 -15.35 3.53
N TYR A 133 8.44 -16.56 2.95
CA TYR A 133 7.66 -16.83 1.75
C TYR A 133 6.16 -16.61 1.98
N LEU A 134 5.61 -17.14 3.08
CA LEU A 134 4.20 -16.95 3.42
C LEU A 134 3.85 -15.48 3.66
N GLN A 135 4.73 -14.70 4.27
CA GLN A 135 4.51 -13.27 4.46
C GLN A 135 4.37 -12.51 3.12
N ASP A 136 5.21 -12.80 2.14
CA ASP A 136 5.08 -12.21 0.80
C ASP A 136 3.77 -12.64 0.13
N GLN A 137 3.39 -13.91 0.25
CA GLN A 137 2.13 -14.43 -0.30
C GLN A 137 0.89 -13.83 0.38
N PHE A 138 0.90 -13.71 1.71
CA PHE A 138 -0.19 -13.09 2.45
C PHE A 138 -0.33 -11.61 2.11
N PHE A 139 0.79 -10.90 1.92
CA PHE A 139 0.76 -9.52 1.46
C PHE A 139 0.20 -9.40 0.04
N ARG A 140 0.48 -10.36 -0.85
CA ARG A 140 -0.14 -10.45 -2.18
C ARG A 140 -1.66 -10.57 -2.08
N ILE A 141 -2.16 -11.45 -1.20
CA ILE A 141 -3.61 -11.61 -0.97
C ILE A 141 -4.23 -10.32 -0.43
N ASP A 142 -3.58 -9.61 0.51
CA ASP A 142 -4.05 -8.33 1.02
C ASP A 142 -4.19 -7.28 -0.08
N LEU A 143 -3.18 -7.17 -0.94
CA LEU A 143 -3.22 -6.22 -2.06
C LEU A 143 -4.32 -6.56 -3.07
N ALA A 144 -4.54 -7.85 -3.36
CA ALA A 144 -5.60 -8.29 -4.25
C ALA A 144 -6.99 -7.98 -3.65
N GLN A 145 -7.19 -8.19 -2.35
CA GLN A 145 -8.43 -7.79 -1.66
C GLN A 145 -8.64 -6.26 -1.72
N GLN A 146 -7.61 -5.47 -1.42
CA GLN A 146 -7.68 -4.01 -1.51
C GLN A 146 -8.04 -3.55 -2.93
N LEU A 147 -7.42 -4.18 -3.95
CA LEU A 147 -7.72 -3.88 -5.35
C LEU A 147 -9.19 -4.15 -5.70
N ASN A 148 -9.76 -5.25 -5.21
CA ASN A 148 -11.16 -5.59 -5.41
C ASN A 148 -12.10 -4.59 -4.71
N VAL A 149 -11.78 -4.15 -3.50
CA VAL A 149 -12.55 -3.12 -2.80
C VAL A 149 -12.53 -1.80 -3.56
N VAL A 150 -11.36 -1.37 -4.04
CA VAL A 150 -11.22 -0.14 -4.84
C VAL A 150 -11.97 -0.27 -6.17
N ARG A 151 -11.89 -1.42 -6.85
CA ARG A 151 -12.62 -1.70 -8.09
C ARG A 151 -14.14 -1.57 -7.93
N LYS A 152 -14.71 -2.01 -6.82
CA LYS A 152 -16.16 -1.92 -6.54
C LYS A 152 -16.62 -0.48 -6.25
N ASN A 153 -15.79 0.29 -5.59
CA ASN A 153 -16.17 1.60 -5.07
C ASN A 153 -15.74 2.77 -5.95
N PHE A 154 -14.84 2.55 -6.93
CA PHE A 154 -14.25 3.59 -7.77
C PHE A 154 -14.19 3.15 -9.23
N ASP A 155 -14.00 4.15 -10.12
CA ASP A 155 -13.73 3.89 -11.54
C ASP A 155 -12.41 3.08 -11.68
N VAL A 156 -12.45 2.04 -12.52
CA VAL A 156 -11.30 1.19 -12.89
C VAL A 156 -10.13 2.02 -13.45
N ASN A 157 -10.42 3.22 -13.97
CA ASN A 157 -9.42 4.18 -14.44
C ASN A 157 -8.89 5.11 -13.35
N SER A 158 -9.33 4.94 -12.09
CA SER A 158 -8.86 5.81 -11.02
C SER A 158 -7.34 5.67 -10.80
N PRO A 159 -6.63 6.76 -10.48
CA PRO A 159 -5.21 6.69 -10.15
C PRO A 159 -4.90 5.68 -9.02
N SER A 160 -5.77 5.59 -8.03
CA SER A 160 -5.65 4.64 -6.91
C SER A 160 -5.68 3.19 -7.38
N PHE A 161 -6.62 2.83 -8.27
CA PHE A 161 -6.70 1.49 -8.84
C PHE A 161 -5.43 1.12 -9.61
N ASN A 162 -4.98 2.01 -10.51
CA ASN A 162 -3.78 1.77 -11.31
C ASN A 162 -2.51 1.61 -10.45
N ARG A 163 -2.43 2.34 -9.34
CA ARG A 163 -1.31 2.25 -8.40
C ARG A 163 -1.30 0.92 -7.64
N LEU A 164 -2.46 0.51 -7.11
CA LEU A 164 -2.59 -0.78 -6.42
C LEU A 164 -2.31 -1.95 -7.37
N LYS A 165 -2.84 -1.89 -8.60
CA LYS A 165 -2.57 -2.88 -9.64
C LYS A 165 -1.07 -2.97 -9.95
N SER A 166 -0.39 -1.83 -10.14
CA SER A 166 1.05 -1.80 -10.38
C SER A 166 1.84 -2.39 -9.20
N LYS A 167 1.43 -2.11 -7.96
CA LYS A 167 2.07 -2.64 -6.76
C LYS A 167 1.89 -4.15 -6.66
N LEU A 168 0.69 -4.67 -6.97
CA LEU A 168 0.42 -6.10 -6.99
C LEU A 168 1.30 -6.81 -8.02
N VAL A 169 1.34 -6.33 -9.27
CA VAL A 169 2.18 -6.90 -10.34
C VAL A 169 3.65 -6.90 -9.97
N LEU A 170 4.15 -5.82 -9.36
CA LEU A 170 5.54 -5.75 -8.90
C LEU A 170 5.82 -6.78 -7.81
N LEU A 171 4.91 -6.98 -6.87
CA LEU A 171 5.06 -7.98 -5.81
C LEU A 171 5.03 -9.40 -6.38
N GLU A 172 4.12 -9.70 -7.28
CA GLU A 172 4.03 -11.02 -7.94
C GLU A 172 5.29 -11.37 -8.72
N ASN A 173 5.80 -10.42 -9.50
CA ASN A 173 7.07 -10.60 -10.20
C ASN A 173 8.22 -10.86 -9.23
N ARG A 174 8.26 -10.12 -8.12
CA ARG A 174 9.27 -10.34 -7.10
C ARG A 174 9.17 -11.72 -6.47
N ILE A 175 7.98 -12.16 -6.08
CA ILE A 175 7.77 -13.49 -5.51
C ILE A 175 8.30 -14.54 -6.49
N LYS A 176 7.93 -14.44 -7.77
CA LYS A 176 8.41 -15.34 -8.84
C LYS A 176 9.95 -15.36 -8.94
N GLU A 177 10.59 -14.21 -8.90
CA GLU A 177 12.06 -14.13 -8.95
C GLU A 177 12.72 -14.65 -7.67
N ARG A 178 12.15 -14.38 -6.48
CA ARG A 178 12.64 -14.93 -5.21
C ARG A 178 12.55 -16.45 -5.18
N ILE A 179 11.45 -17.04 -5.66
CA ILE A 179 11.30 -18.50 -5.78
C ILE A 179 12.42 -19.09 -6.65
N LYS A 180 12.71 -18.46 -7.80
CA LYS A 180 13.77 -18.94 -8.74
C LYS A 180 15.16 -18.94 -8.11
N VAL A 181 15.51 -17.94 -7.30
CA VAL A 181 16.84 -17.84 -6.69
C VAL A 181 16.94 -18.60 -5.37
N THR A 182 15.82 -19.07 -4.82
CA THR A 182 15.79 -19.85 -3.58
C THR A 182 16.26 -21.27 -3.86
N SER A 183 17.41 -21.63 -3.30
CA SER A 183 18.00 -22.97 -3.45
C SER A 183 17.37 -24.02 -2.53
N ASN A 184 16.74 -23.58 -1.45
CA ASN A 184 16.04 -24.47 -0.52
C ASN A 184 14.66 -24.79 -1.07
N SER A 185 14.19 -26.03 -0.81
CA SER A 185 12.83 -26.43 -1.12
C SER A 185 11.82 -25.55 -0.37
N ILE A 186 10.87 -24.99 -1.09
CA ILE A 186 9.70 -24.32 -0.53
C ILE A 186 8.56 -25.33 -0.56
N MET A 187 8.32 -25.99 0.56
CA MET A 187 7.37 -27.12 0.67
C MET A 187 6.02 -26.84 0.01
N LEU A 188 5.52 -25.63 0.09
CA LEU A 188 4.22 -25.26 -0.47
C LEU A 188 4.28 -25.14 -2.02
N GLU A 189 5.37 -24.62 -2.56
CA GLU A 189 5.58 -24.57 -4.02
C GLU A 189 5.75 -25.98 -4.60
N ASP A 190 6.46 -26.86 -3.89
CA ASP A 190 6.61 -28.25 -4.28
C ASP A 190 5.26 -28.98 -4.23
N PHE A 191 4.47 -28.76 -3.17
CA PHE A 191 3.11 -29.29 -3.06
C PHE A 191 2.21 -28.84 -4.22
N PHE A 192 2.22 -27.55 -4.57
CA PHE A 192 1.43 -27.04 -5.69
C PHE A 192 1.84 -27.66 -7.01
N LYS A 193 3.13 -27.81 -7.23
CA LYS A 193 3.69 -28.40 -8.44
C LYS A 193 3.40 -29.90 -8.55
N GLU A 194 3.54 -30.65 -7.46
CA GLU A 194 3.30 -32.10 -7.43
C GLU A 194 1.81 -32.46 -7.64
N ASN A 195 0.92 -31.55 -7.28
CA ASN A 195 -0.53 -31.77 -7.39
C ASN A 195 -1.19 -31.00 -8.53
N ASP A 196 -0.39 -30.40 -9.45
CA ASP A 196 -0.88 -29.63 -10.61
C ASP A 196 -1.89 -28.52 -10.22
N VAL A 197 -1.68 -27.89 -9.06
CA VAL A 197 -2.55 -26.84 -8.54
C VAL A 197 -2.40 -25.58 -9.39
N ASN A 198 -3.47 -25.11 -10.02
CA ASN A 198 -3.44 -23.91 -10.86
C ASN A 198 -3.35 -22.60 -10.05
N GLU A 199 -3.07 -21.47 -10.71
CA GLU A 199 -2.86 -20.17 -10.02
C GLU A 199 -4.08 -19.71 -9.20
N GLN A 200 -5.30 -19.97 -9.67
CA GLN A 200 -6.53 -19.62 -8.95
C GLN A 200 -6.70 -20.50 -7.69
N GLU A 201 -6.45 -21.79 -7.81
CA GLU A 201 -6.49 -22.73 -6.68
C GLU A 201 -5.41 -22.40 -5.64
N GLN A 202 -4.19 -22.06 -6.09
CA GLN A 202 -3.13 -21.58 -5.20
C GLN A 202 -3.56 -20.31 -4.45
N THR A 203 -4.20 -19.37 -5.15
CA THR A 203 -4.69 -18.13 -4.55
C THR A 203 -5.75 -18.40 -3.50
N LEU A 204 -6.71 -19.29 -3.78
CA LEU A 204 -7.72 -19.71 -2.81
C LEU A 204 -7.11 -20.40 -1.59
N PHE A 205 -6.18 -21.34 -1.83
CA PHE A 205 -5.49 -22.03 -0.76
C PHE A 205 -4.74 -21.06 0.16
N LEU A 206 -3.98 -20.13 -0.42
CA LEU A 206 -3.22 -19.13 0.31
C LEU A 206 -4.12 -18.13 1.05
N ALA A 207 -5.27 -17.78 0.49
CA ALA A 207 -6.25 -16.92 1.14
C ALA A 207 -6.84 -17.59 2.39
N LEU A 208 -7.24 -18.86 2.28
CA LEU A 208 -7.75 -19.63 3.40
C LEU A 208 -6.67 -19.88 4.46
N LEU A 209 -5.45 -20.21 4.03
CA LEU A 209 -4.31 -20.38 4.94
C LEU A 209 -4.00 -19.09 5.70
N LYS A 210 -4.05 -17.94 5.03
CA LYS A 210 -3.86 -16.63 5.66
C LYS A 210 -4.92 -16.38 6.73
N GLU A 211 -6.18 -16.66 6.42
CA GLU A 211 -7.30 -16.46 7.35
C GLU A 211 -7.12 -17.33 8.62
N GLU A 212 -6.71 -18.58 8.47
CA GLU A 212 -6.45 -19.47 9.61
C GLU A 212 -5.21 -19.03 10.41
N TYR A 213 -4.14 -18.63 9.72
CA TYR A 213 -2.88 -18.27 10.37
C TYR A 213 -2.95 -16.92 11.09
N SER A 214 -3.62 -15.93 10.49
CA SER A 214 -3.66 -14.56 11.02
C SER A 214 -4.77 -14.35 12.05
N GLY A 215 -5.65 -15.33 12.28
CA GLY A 215 -6.84 -15.15 13.10
C GLY A 215 -7.74 -14.06 12.51
N GLY A 216 -7.90 -14.07 11.19
CA GLY A 216 -8.61 -13.04 10.43
C GLY A 216 -10.06 -12.84 10.85
N ASP A 217 -10.70 -11.82 10.30
CA ASP A 217 -12.08 -11.43 10.60
C ASP A 217 -13.16 -12.33 9.95
N GLY A 218 -12.74 -13.41 9.32
CA GLY A 218 -13.63 -14.32 8.60
C GLY A 218 -13.98 -13.85 7.17
N SER A 219 -13.48 -12.72 6.72
CA SER A 219 -13.81 -12.17 5.39
C SER A 219 -13.39 -13.09 4.24
N LEU A 220 -12.27 -13.82 4.38
CA LEU A 220 -11.79 -14.78 3.39
C LEU A 220 -12.43 -16.17 3.52
N ARG A 221 -13.40 -16.37 4.43
CA ARG A 221 -14.25 -17.58 4.51
C ARG A 221 -15.57 -17.42 3.76
N ASP A 222 -15.91 -16.17 3.38
CA ASP A 222 -17.09 -15.92 2.56
C ASP A 222 -16.84 -16.31 1.10
N MET A 223 -17.76 -17.09 0.54
CA MET A 223 -17.66 -17.60 -0.84
C MET A 223 -17.58 -16.46 -1.88
N ASN A 224 -18.34 -15.39 -1.69
CA ASN A 224 -18.33 -14.27 -2.62
C ASN A 224 -16.97 -13.56 -2.61
N SER A 225 -16.38 -13.35 -1.44
CA SER A 225 -15.05 -12.75 -1.29
C SER A 225 -13.95 -13.60 -1.95
N LEU A 226 -14.06 -14.92 -1.86
CA LEU A 226 -13.14 -15.84 -2.54
C LEU A 226 -13.32 -15.83 -4.06
N ILE A 227 -14.57 -15.85 -4.55
CA ILE A 227 -14.85 -15.73 -5.99
C ILE A 227 -14.29 -14.42 -6.54
N GLU A 228 -14.51 -13.32 -5.84
CA GLU A 228 -13.98 -12.02 -6.24
C GLU A 228 -12.46 -11.97 -6.29
N LEU A 229 -11.80 -12.68 -5.36
CA LEU A 229 -10.34 -12.74 -5.33
C LEU A 229 -9.75 -13.41 -6.58
N ILE A 230 -10.42 -14.45 -7.11
CA ILE A 230 -9.96 -15.20 -8.27
C ILE A 230 -10.54 -14.70 -9.60
N SER A 231 -11.65 -13.95 -9.57
CA SER A 231 -12.29 -13.43 -10.79
C SER A 231 -11.67 -12.12 -11.30
N SER A 232 -10.64 -11.63 -10.65
CA SER A 232 -10.05 -10.30 -10.94
C SER A 232 -9.28 -10.24 -12.26
N ASP A 233 -9.02 -11.36 -12.92
CA ASP A 233 -8.17 -11.43 -14.12
C ASP A 233 -8.92 -11.45 -15.46
N ASP A 234 -10.24 -11.55 -15.49
CA ASP A 234 -11.00 -11.85 -16.71
C ASP A 234 -12.05 -10.80 -17.14
N TYR A 235 -11.87 -9.48 -16.82
CA TYR A 235 -12.74 -8.48 -17.45
C TYR A 235 -11.99 -7.19 -17.80
#